data_6d3c995b15181765405ac8f461c71f4d
#
_entry.id   6d3c995b15181765405ac8f461c71f4d
#
_cell.length_a   1.000
_cell.length_b   1.000
_cell.length_c   1.000
_cell.angle_alpha   90.00
_cell.angle_beta   90.00
_cell.angle_gamma   90.00
#
_symmetry.space_group_name_H-M   'P 1'
#
loop_
_entity.id
_entity.type
_entity.pdbx_description
1 polymer ?
#
loop_
_entity_poly.entity_id
_entity_poly.type
_entity_poly.pdbx_seq_one_letter_code
_entity_poly.pdbx_strand_id
1 'polypeptide(L)'
;MKLENMLNNKIKDLKPSGIRRFFDMASEYKDIVSLGVGEPDFDTPWHIRQEAIKALQEGRTFYTANAGLKELREEVCVFTEGRHGVKYDPMHECVITVGGSEAVDISMRVLLNPGDEVIICDPGYVSYVPAVTMADGTPVILPLKEENQFRITPEDLEAVITPKTKAILMNFPNNPTGAVMGREDLEAVCEVLKRHDIIVVSDELYGELTYTGKPHVSVVEIDGMRDRTILIGGFSKAFAMTGWRLGYALAPAPIMEQMYKIHQFAIMSAPTLSQYAGVDALRNSEEDIVEMRESYNQRRRYLVKRFKDLGIPCFEPFGAFYIFPNISQFGLSSEEFAMRLVEEERLAVVPGTAFGDSGEGFLRISYAYSIEDLKTALDRIEHFITKLRNEK
;
A
#
# COMPACT_ATOMS: atom_id res chain seq x y z
N MET A 1 16.17 9.30 37.40
CA MET A 1 14.88 9.15 36.71
C MET A 1 15.14 8.24 35.49
N LYS A 2 14.45 7.10 35.35
CA LYS A 2 14.57 6.27 34.16
C LYS A 2 13.58 6.83 33.11
N LEU A 3 14.09 7.39 32.02
CA LEU A 3 13.29 8.01 30.96
C LEU A 3 12.26 7.05 30.36
N GLU A 4 12.59 5.77 30.27
CA GLU A 4 11.72 4.71 29.78
C GLU A 4 10.35 4.64 30.50
N ASN A 5 10.32 5.00 31.81
CA ASN A 5 9.09 5.02 32.59
C ASN A 5 8.19 6.23 32.31
N MET A 6 8.68 7.19 31.53
CA MET A 6 7.95 8.41 31.18
C MET A 6 7.35 8.31 29.76
N LEU A 7 7.66 7.24 29.03
CA LEU A 7 7.19 7.05 27.67
C LEU A 7 5.82 6.38 27.63
N ASN A 8 5.08 6.65 26.58
CA ASN A 8 3.79 5.99 26.31
C ASN A 8 4.00 4.48 26.13
N ASN A 9 3.32 3.67 26.95
CA ASN A 9 3.47 2.22 26.92
C ASN A 9 3.11 1.60 25.58
N LYS A 10 2.05 2.06 24.91
CA LYS A 10 1.66 1.56 23.59
C LYS A 10 2.79 1.73 22.55
N ILE A 11 3.48 2.89 22.60
CA ILE A 11 4.57 3.15 21.65
C ILE A 11 5.79 2.28 21.97
N LYS A 12 6.06 2.00 23.23
CA LYS A 12 7.16 1.09 23.62
C LYS A 12 6.94 -0.34 23.15
N ASP A 13 5.68 -0.78 23.14
CA ASP A 13 5.31 -2.14 22.77
C ASP A 13 5.24 -2.33 21.24
N LEU A 14 5.19 -1.24 20.46
CA LEU A 14 5.25 -1.32 19.00
C LEU A 14 6.63 -1.76 18.53
N LYS A 15 6.67 -2.84 17.75
CA LYS A 15 7.91 -3.31 17.13
C LYS A 15 8.33 -2.34 16.02
N PRO A 16 9.64 -2.04 15.87
CA PRO A 16 10.14 -1.35 14.67
C PRO A 16 9.77 -2.10 13.40
N SER A 17 9.62 -1.36 12.30
CA SER A 17 9.31 -1.96 11.00
C SER A 17 10.33 -3.05 10.62
N GLY A 18 9.85 -4.27 10.39
CA GLY A 18 10.69 -5.40 9.96
C GLY A 18 11.41 -5.12 8.62
N ILE A 19 10.77 -4.35 7.73
CA ILE A 19 11.38 -3.93 6.46
C ILE A 19 12.64 -3.10 6.70
N ARG A 20 12.61 -2.14 7.64
CA ARG A 20 13.74 -1.25 7.91
C ARG A 20 14.96 -2.01 8.44
N ARG A 21 14.74 -2.99 9.30
CA ARG A 21 15.82 -3.85 9.83
C ARG A 21 16.61 -4.52 8.70
N PHE A 22 15.92 -5.02 7.67
CA PHE A 22 16.57 -5.64 6.50
C PHE A 22 17.34 -4.63 5.65
N PHE A 23 16.83 -3.40 5.50
CA PHE A 23 17.54 -2.34 4.80
C PHE A 23 18.80 -1.90 5.54
N ASP A 24 18.72 -1.74 6.86
CA ASP A 24 19.86 -1.35 7.67
C ASP A 24 20.98 -2.40 7.56
N MET A 25 20.65 -3.70 7.64
CA MET A 25 21.63 -4.78 7.41
C MET A 25 22.19 -4.77 5.97
N ALA A 26 21.33 -4.62 4.98
CA ALA A 26 21.75 -4.59 3.59
C ALA A 26 22.73 -3.44 3.31
N SER A 27 22.57 -2.30 3.98
CA SER A 27 23.46 -1.13 3.82
C SER A 27 24.90 -1.35 4.29
N GLU A 28 25.16 -2.38 5.10
CA GLU A 28 26.49 -2.74 5.57
C GLU A 28 27.35 -3.45 4.49
N TYR A 29 26.69 -3.96 3.45
CA TYR A 29 27.37 -4.71 2.39
C TYR A 29 27.59 -3.82 1.15
N LYS A 30 28.82 -3.86 0.61
CA LYS A 30 29.13 -3.30 -0.71
C LYS A 30 28.61 -4.25 -1.79
N ASP A 31 28.21 -3.70 -2.93
CA ASP A 31 27.74 -4.45 -4.12
C ASP A 31 26.48 -5.30 -3.90
N ILE A 32 25.63 -4.88 -2.95
CA ILE A 32 24.33 -5.53 -2.74
C ILE A 32 23.33 -5.10 -3.82
N VAL A 33 22.60 -6.07 -4.36
CA VAL A 33 21.38 -5.82 -5.13
C VAL A 33 20.21 -5.83 -4.15
N SER A 34 19.40 -4.77 -4.13
CA SER A 34 18.24 -4.69 -3.24
C SER A 34 16.96 -4.60 -4.04
N LEU A 35 16.05 -5.56 -3.85
CA LEU A 35 14.70 -5.57 -4.42
C LEU A 35 13.63 -5.39 -3.34
N GLY A 36 14.02 -4.78 -2.22
CA GLY A 36 13.14 -4.65 -1.06
C GLY A 36 12.35 -3.34 -1.02
N VAL A 37 12.84 -2.25 -1.65
CA VAL A 37 12.14 -0.95 -1.60
C VAL A 37 10.88 -0.99 -2.45
N GLY A 38 9.80 -0.46 -1.90
CA GLY A 38 8.50 -0.39 -2.58
C GLY A 38 8.25 1.00 -3.18
N GLU A 39 9.09 1.43 -4.13
CA GLU A 39 8.89 2.69 -4.85
C GLU A 39 9.15 2.52 -6.35
N PRO A 40 8.48 3.33 -7.20
CA PRO A 40 8.75 3.37 -8.63
C PRO A 40 10.23 3.66 -8.90
N ASP A 41 10.81 2.99 -9.90
CA ASP A 41 12.14 3.26 -10.43
C ASP A 41 12.13 4.28 -11.59
N PHE A 42 11.00 4.93 -11.77
CA PHE A 42 10.82 6.05 -12.70
C PHE A 42 11.00 7.38 -11.97
N ASP A 43 11.61 8.33 -12.64
CA ASP A 43 11.52 9.72 -12.22
C ASP A 43 10.07 10.19 -12.33
N THR A 44 9.66 11.10 -11.43
CA THR A 44 8.40 11.83 -11.63
C THR A 44 8.37 12.46 -13.02
N PRO A 45 7.32 12.31 -13.83
CA PRO A 45 7.21 12.88 -15.17
C PRO A 45 7.60 14.36 -15.22
N TRP A 46 8.25 14.77 -16.31
CA TRP A 46 8.86 16.09 -16.38
C TRP A 46 7.85 17.23 -16.25
N HIS A 47 6.69 17.12 -16.87
CA HIS A 47 5.64 18.15 -16.79
C HIS A 47 5.18 18.38 -15.33
N ILE A 48 5.06 17.32 -14.52
CA ILE A 48 4.72 17.42 -13.09
C ILE A 48 5.82 18.20 -12.34
N ARG A 49 7.10 17.86 -12.60
CA ARG A 49 8.25 18.56 -11.98
C ARG A 49 8.29 20.03 -12.38
N GLN A 50 7.96 20.35 -13.64
CA GLN A 50 7.89 21.73 -14.14
C GLN A 50 6.85 22.57 -13.40
N GLU A 51 5.66 22.04 -13.09
CA GLU A 51 4.65 22.80 -12.34
C GLU A 51 5.11 23.14 -10.91
N ALA A 52 5.83 22.25 -10.24
CA ALA A 52 6.43 22.57 -8.93
C ALA A 52 7.53 23.66 -9.05
N ILE A 53 8.37 23.58 -10.07
CA ILE A 53 9.41 24.60 -10.34
C ILE A 53 8.75 25.95 -10.60
N LYS A 54 7.72 25.98 -11.43
CA LYS A 54 6.94 27.18 -11.75
C LYS A 54 6.27 27.75 -10.50
N ALA A 55 5.63 26.92 -9.69
CA ALA A 55 5.01 27.35 -8.43
C ALA A 55 6.06 27.99 -7.49
N LEU A 56 7.27 27.43 -7.42
CA LEU A 56 8.38 28.01 -6.65
C LEU A 56 8.84 29.35 -7.22
N GLN A 57 9.00 29.47 -8.55
CA GLN A 57 9.40 30.71 -9.24
C GLN A 57 8.36 31.83 -9.06
N GLU A 58 7.08 31.48 -9.02
CA GLU A 58 5.97 32.41 -8.79
C GLU A 58 5.78 32.77 -7.30
N GLY A 59 6.62 32.23 -6.41
CA GLY A 59 6.51 32.51 -4.97
C GLY A 59 5.30 31.85 -4.29
N ARG A 60 4.74 30.79 -4.85
CA ARG A 60 3.60 30.04 -4.25
C ARG A 60 4.09 29.15 -3.10
N THR A 61 4.58 29.80 -2.02
CA THR A 61 5.21 29.15 -0.86
C THR A 61 4.45 29.33 0.44
N PHE A 62 3.25 29.85 0.36
CA PHE A 62 2.36 30.06 1.51
C PHE A 62 1.48 28.83 1.78
N TYR A 63 0.86 28.80 2.97
CA TYR A 63 -0.11 27.77 3.30
C TYR A 63 -1.29 27.76 2.32
N THR A 64 -1.72 26.58 1.96
CA THR A 64 -3.01 26.40 1.28
C THR A 64 -4.16 26.38 2.30
N ALA A 65 -5.41 26.24 1.83
CA ALA A 65 -6.49 25.85 2.70
C ALA A 65 -6.17 24.51 3.40
N ASN A 66 -6.63 24.33 4.64
CA ASN A 66 -6.32 23.11 5.41
C ASN A 66 -6.68 21.84 4.64
N ALA A 67 -7.86 21.76 4.04
CA ALA A 67 -8.27 20.61 3.25
C ALA A 67 -7.49 20.42 1.93
N GLY A 68 -6.59 21.34 1.61
CA GLY A 68 -5.83 21.39 0.36
C GLY A 68 -6.36 22.40 -0.64
N LEU A 69 -5.59 22.65 -1.72
CA LEU A 69 -5.99 23.52 -2.82
C LEU A 69 -7.35 23.07 -3.36
N LYS A 70 -8.25 24.04 -3.54
CA LYS A 70 -9.60 23.79 -4.09
C LYS A 70 -9.49 23.09 -5.45
N GLU A 71 -8.62 23.60 -6.32
CA GLU A 71 -8.41 23.05 -7.65
C GLU A 71 -7.95 21.57 -7.59
N LEU A 72 -7.02 21.23 -6.69
CA LEU A 72 -6.57 19.84 -6.54
C LEU A 72 -7.69 18.92 -6.05
N ARG A 73 -8.52 19.38 -5.11
CA ARG A 73 -9.66 18.58 -4.63
C ARG A 73 -10.70 18.36 -5.73
N GLU A 74 -10.94 19.39 -6.56
CA GLU A 74 -11.81 19.29 -7.75
C GLU A 74 -11.26 18.22 -8.72
N GLU A 75 -9.96 18.25 -9.02
CA GLU A 75 -9.34 17.25 -9.91
C GLU A 75 -9.35 15.84 -9.32
N VAL A 76 -9.14 15.68 -8.01
CA VAL A 76 -9.28 14.36 -7.35
C VAL A 76 -10.68 13.80 -7.53
N CYS A 77 -11.71 14.65 -7.36
CA CYS A 77 -13.10 14.21 -7.55
C CYS A 77 -13.41 13.88 -9.01
N VAL A 78 -12.90 14.67 -9.96
CA VAL A 78 -13.04 14.42 -11.41
C VAL A 78 -12.33 13.10 -11.79
N PHE A 79 -11.10 12.90 -11.32
CA PHE A 79 -10.35 11.68 -11.56
C PHE A 79 -11.08 10.44 -11.02
N THR A 80 -11.59 10.52 -9.79
CA THR A 80 -12.35 9.42 -9.15
C THR A 80 -13.65 9.14 -9.90
N GLU A 81 -14.39 10.17 -10.32
CA GLU A 81 -15.59 9.99 -11.13
C GLU A 81 -15.27 9.34 -12.47
N GLY A 82 -14.18 9.77 -13.12
CA GLY A 82 -13.73 9.21 -14.39
C GLY A 82 -13.32 7.73 -14.30
N ARG A 83 -12.72 7.32 -13.18
CA ARG A 83 -12.26 5.93 -12.96
C ARG A 83 -13.38 5.00 -12.46
N HIS A 84 -14.24 5.48 -11.58
CA HIS A 84 -15.16 4.63 -10.82
C HIS A 84 -16.65 4.98 -11.01
N GLY A 85 -16.96 6.08 -11.73
CA GLY A 85 -18.33 6.54 -11.90
C GLY A 85 -18.99 7.10 -10.63
N VAL A 86 -18.21 7.32 -9.55
CA VAL A 86 -18.69 7.75 -8.24
C VAL A 86 -18.34 9.21 -7.99
N LYS A 87 -19.35 9.99 -7.59
CA LYS A 87 -19.20 11.42 -7.35
C LYS A 87 -18.94 11.75 -5.89
N TYR A 88 -18.04 12.70 -5.66
CA TYR A 88 -17.78 13.30 -4.35
C TYR A 88 -17.83 14.83 -4.45
N ASP A 89 -18.24 15.47 -3.36
CA ASP A 89 -18.18 16.94 -3.23
C ASP A 89 -16.74 17.34 -2.85
N PRO A 90 -16.03 18.08 -3.72
CA PRO A 90 -14.66 18.48 -3.43
C PRO A 90 -14.54 19.39 -2.20
N MET A 91 -15.63 20.05 -1.78
CA MET A 91 -15.61 20.97 -0.64
C MET A 91 -15.84 20.27 0.70
N HIS A 92 -16.60 19.17 0.72
CA HIS A 92 -17.06 18.55 1.96
C HIS A 92 -16.65 17.07 2.09
N GLU A 93 -16.17 16.44 1.01
CA GLU A 93 -15.91 14.98 0.98
C GLU A 93 -14.49 14.62 0.50
N CYS A 94 -13.58 15.61 0.38
CA CYS A 94 -12.21 15.41 -0.09
C CYS A 94 -11.20 16.16 0.77
N VAL A 95 -10.15 15.50 1.23
CA VAL A 95 -8.98 16.10 1.90
C VAL A 95 -7.68 15.67 1.23
N ILE A 96 -6.77 16.62 1.03
CA ILE A 96 -5.41 16.38 0.54
C ILE A 96 -4.51 16.12 1.73
N THR A 97 -3.76 15.02 1.69
CA THR A 97 -2.96 14.52 2.81
C THR A 97 -1.47 14.43 2.48
N VAL A 98 -0.64 14.30 3.51
CA VAL A 98 0.81 14.06 3.40
C VAL A 98 1.06 12.58 3.07
N GLY A 99 0.69 12.20 1.83
CA GLY A 99 0.66 10.83 1.35
C GLY A 99 -0.48 10.00 1.94
N GLY A 100 -0.68 8.79 1.41
CA GLY A 100 -1.69 7.84 1.91
C GLY A 100 -1.48 7.46 3.38
N SER A 101 -0.26 7.55 3.90
CA SER A 101 0.05 7.24 5.31
C SER A 101 -0.69 8.14 6.29
N GLU A 102 -0.79 9.45 6.01
CA GLU A 102 -1.61 10.35 6.82
C GLU A 102 -3.09 10.01 6.68
N ALA A 103 -3.56 9.74 5.46
CA ALA A 103 -4.95 9.37 5.23
C ALA A 103 -5.36 8.13 6.06
N VAL A 104 -4.49 7.12 6.15
CA VAL A 104 -4.70 5.94 7.01
C VAL A 104 -4.73 6.35 8.49
N ASP A 105 -3.76 7.12 8.97
CA ASP A 105 -3.66 7.54 10.38
C ASP A 105 -4.89 8.31 10.84
N ILE A 106 -5.29 9.34 10.08
CA ILE A 106 -6.47 10.15 10.42
C ILE A 106 -7.77 9.37 10.30
N SER A 107 -7.86 8.38 9.40
CA SER A 107 -9.02 7.48 9.30
C SER A 107 -9.19 6.66 10.57
N MET A 108 -8.11 6.09 11.10
CA MET A 108 -8.17 5.33 12.35
C MET A 108 -8.55 6.24 13.53
N ARG A 109 -7.94 7.41 13.64
CA ARG A 109 -8.23 8.36 14.74
C ARG A 109 -9.65 8.90 14.73
N VAL A 110 -10.28 9.02 13.57
CA VAL A 110 -11.69 9.46 13.44
C VAL A 110 -12.66 8.38 13.85
N LEU A 111 -12.35 7.13 13.53
CA LEU A 111 -13.28 6.02 13.69
C LEU A 111 -13.25 5.39 15.08
N LEU A 112 -12.08 5.36 15.76
CA LEU A 112 -11.86 4.44 16.86
C LEU A 112 -11.98 5.10 18.23
N ASN A 113 -12.70 4.41 19.12
CA ASN A 113 -12.62 4.59 20.56
C ASN A 113 -11.86 3.41 21.19
N PRO A 114 -11.35 3.55 22.42
CA PRO A 114 -10.73 2.43 23.13
C PRO A 114 -11.65 1.20 23.19
N GLY A 115 -11.18 0.08 22.66
CA GLY A 115 -11.91 -1.19 22.62
C GLY A 115 -12.64 -1.47 21.31
N ASP A 116 -12.72 -0.51 20.38
CA ASP A 116 -13.19 -0.77 19.02
C ASP A 116 -12.18 -1.64 18.27
N GLU A 117 -12.67 -2.55 17.45
CA GLU A 117 -11.87 -3.48 16.66
C GLU A 117 -11.83 -3.08 15.18
N VAL A 118 -10.66 -3.24 14.57
CA VAL A 118 -10.45 -3.07 13.13
C VAL A 118 -9.88 -4.34 12.53
N ILE A 119 -10.58 -4.89 11.55
CA ILE A 119 -10.10 -6.03 10.77
C ILE A 119 -8.98 -5.56 9.84
N ILE A 120 -7.84 -6.26 9.87
CA ILE A 120 -6.67 -5.99 9.04
C ILE A 120 -6.28 -7.25 8.29
N CYS A 121 -6.18 -7.13 6.96
CA CYS A 121 -5.70 -8.20 6.10
C CYS A 121 -4.22 -8.51 6.38
N ASP A 122 -3.88 -9.79 6.51
CA ASP A 122 -2.53 -10.31 6.74
C ASP A 122 -2.23 -11.44 5.72
N PRO A 123 -1.15 -11.33 4.90
CA PRO A 123 -0.15 -10.28 4.92
C PRO A 123 -0.67 -8.93 4.38
N GLY A 124 -0.21 -7.84 5.00
CA GLY A 124 -0.63 -6.47 4.69
C GLY A 124 0.47 -5.45 4.93
N TYR A 125 0.22 -4.20 4.53
CA TYR A 125 1.22 -3.14 4.69
C TYR A 125 1.53 -2.88 6.16
N VAL A 126 2.81 -2.84 6.50
CA VAL A 126 3.36 -2.82 7.86
C VAL A 126 2.84 -1.72 8.78
N SER A 127 2.27 -0.64 8.24
CA SER A 127 1.79 0.50 9.01
C SER A 127 0.35 0.35 9.49
N TYR A 128 -0.42 -0.64 9.04
CA TYR A 128 -1.84 -0.73 9.38
C TYR A 128 -2.07 -1.12 10.84
N VAL A 129 -1.42 -2.18 11.32
CA VAL A 129 -1.49 -2.59 12.73
C VAL A 129 -1.04 -1.47 13.68
N PRO A 130 0.12 -0.81 13.43
CA PRO A 130 0.50 0.37 14.20
C PRO A 130 -0.51 1.51 14.17
N ALA A 131 -1.11 1.83 13.03
CA ALA A 131 -2.08 2.92 12.91
C ALA A 131 -3.32 2.67 13.80
N VAL A 132 -3.86 1.44 13.78
CA VAL A 132 -4.98 1.05 14.65
C VAL A 132 -4.59 1.14 16.13
N THR A 133 -3.41 0.59 16.49
CA THR A 133 -2.93 0.58 17.87
C THR A 133 -2.69 2.00 18.40
N MET A 134 -2.10 2.88 17.60
CA MET A 134 -1.86 4.28 17.97
C MET A 134 -3.16 5.07 18.14
N ALA A 135 -4.21 4.68 17.43
CA ALA A 135 -5.55 5.26 17.54
C ALA A 135 -6.43 4.63 18.64
N ASP A 136 -5.84 3.89 19.59
CA ASP A 136 -6.55 3.21 20.70
C ASP A 136 -7.44 2.03 20.29
N GLY A 137 -7.43 1.61 19.03
CA GLY A 137 -8.15 0.46 18.53
C GLY A 137 -7.41 -0.86 18.76
N THR A 138 -8.14 -1.95 18.56
CA THR A 138 -7.62 -3.32 18.61
C THR A 138 -7.56 -3.89 17.20
N PRO A 139 -6.37 -4.23 16.65
CA PRO A 139 -6.29 -4.89 15.37
C PRO A 139 -6.77 -6.35 15.47
N VAL A 140 -7.65 -6.75 14.57
CA VAL A 140 -8.13 -8.14 14.40
C VAL A 140 -7.61 -8.65 13.06
N ILE A 141 -6.82 -9.69 13.08
CA ILE A 141 -6.15 -10.21 11.90
C ILE A 141 -7.07 -11.08 11.07
N LEU A 142 -7.16 -10.78 9.76
CA LEU A 142 -7.81 -11.60 8.75
C LEU A 142 -6.75 -12.22 7.84
N PRO A 143 -6.42 -13.52 8.00
CA PRO A 143 -5.41 -14.16 7.18
C PRO A 143 -5.85 -14.29 5.72
N LEU A 144 -5.04 -13.78 4.80
CA LEU A 144 -5.19 -13.98 3.36
C LEU A 144 -4.39 -15.22 2.95
N LYS A 145 -5.07 -16.20 2.34
CA LYS A 145 -4.50 -17.51 2.02
C LYS A 145 -4.08 -17.60 0.55
N GLU A 146 -2.96 -18.26 0.28
CA GLU A 146 -2.49 -18.51 -1.09
C GLU A 146 -3.52 -19.29 -1.92
N GLU A 147 -4.20 -20.27 -1.30
CA GLU A 147 -5.26 -21.06 -1.94
C GLU A 147 -6.44 -20.23 -2.45
N ASN A 148 -6.71 -19.08 -1.80
CA ASN A 148 -7.71 -18.09 -2.21
C ASN A 148 -7.08 -16.94 -3.01
N GLN A 149 -5.86 -17.11 -3.52
CA GLN A 149 -5.11 -16.09 -4.27
C GLN A 149 -4.91 -14.80 -3.45
N PHE A 150 -4.74 -14.92 -2.15
CA PHE A 150 -4.64 -13.82 -1.19
C PHE A 150 -5.81 -12.82 -1.26
N ARG A 151 -7.02 -13.30 -1.58
CA ARG A 151 -8.26 -12.53 -1.57
C ARG A 151 -9.00 -12.73 -0.25
N ILE A 152 -9.83 -11.76 0.09
CA ILE A 152 -10.79 -11.90 1.19
C ILE A 152 -11.92 -12.80 0.70
N THR A 153 -12.30 -13.81 1.49
CA THR A 153 -13.52 -14.57 1.28
C THR A 153 -14.61 -14.14 2.28
N PRO A 154 -15.90 -14.22 1.92
CA PRO A 154 -16.99 -13.95 2.86
C PRO A 154 -16.91 -14.78 4.14
N GLU A 155 -16.53 -16.06 4.02
CA GLU A 155 -16.43 -17.00 5.13
C GLU A 155 -15.31 -16.63 6.10
N ASP A 156 -14.11 -16.31 5.59
CA ASP A 156 -12.98 -15.89 6.41
C ASP A 156 -13.27 -14.53 7.09
N LEU A 157 -13.95 -13.62 6.38
CA LEU A 157 -14.37 -12.34 6.95
C LEU A 157 -15.40 -12.51 8.06
N GLU A 158 -16.47 -13.29 7.84
CA GLU A 158 -17.51 -13.54 8.85
C GLU A 158 -16.92 -14.14 10.11
N ALA A 159 -15.92 -15.02 9.99
CA ALA A 159 -15.30 -15.72 11.12
C ALA A 159 -14.56 -14.80 12.11
N VAL A 160 -14.11 -13.60 11.66
CA VAL A 160 -13.35 -12.65 12.49
C VAL A 160 -14.17 -11.47 12.98
N ILE A 161 -15.42 -11.32 12.51
CA ILE A 161 -16.32 -10.24 12.94
C ILE A 161 -16.81 -10.49 14.36
N THR A 162 -16.76 -9.46 15.19
CA THR A 162 -17.32 -9.46 16.56
C THR A 162 -18.27 -8.27 16.75
N PRO A 163 -19.02 -8.20 17.84
CA PRO A 163 -19.84 -7.02 18.16
C PRO A 163 -19.04 -5.72 18.39
N LYS A 164 -17.72 -5.81 18.48
CA LYS A 164 -16.80 -4.65 18.62
C LYS A 164 -16.18 -4.22 17.29
N THR A 165 -16.38 -5.00 16.23
CA THR A 165 -15.83 -4.70 14.93
C THR A 165 -16.44 -3.42 14.40
N LYS A 166 -15.62 -2.38 14.25
CA LYS A 166 -16.00 -1.06 13.79
C LYS A 166 -15.70 -0.83 12.32
N ALA A 167 -14.53 -1.31 11.88
CA ALA A 167 -14.05 -1.10 10.52
C ALA A 167 -13.22 -2.26 10.02
N ILE A 168 -13.07 -2.32 8.71
CA ILE A 168 -12.07 -3.11 8.02
C ILE A 168 -11.13 -2.19 7.23
N LEU A 169 -9.82 -2.45 7.28
CA LEU A 169 -8.84 -1.81 6.42
C LEU A 169 -8.44 -2.78 5.32
N MET A 170 -8.82 -2.46 4.09
CA MET A 170 -8.52 -3.23 2.89
C MET A 170 -7.47 -2.51 2.06
N ASN A 171 -6.53 -3.28 1.48
CA ASN A 171 -5.56 -2.76 0.53
C ASN A 171 -5.52 -3.67 -0.69
N PHE A 172 -6.20 -3.25 -1.75
CA PHE A 172 -6.20 -3.92 -3.05
C PHE A 172 -6.09 -2.88 -4.16
N PRO A 173 -5.16 -3.05 -5.12
CA PRO A 173 -4.15 -4.13 -5.22
C PRO A 173 -3.23 -4.18 -3.99
N ASN A 174 -2.95 -5.41 -3.55
CA ASN A 174 -2.33 -5.66 -2.25
C ASN A 174 -0.81 -5.52 -2.25
N ASN A 175 -0.27 -4.87 -1.24
CA ASN A 175 1.11 -4.96 -0.82
C ASN A 175 1.15 -5.86 0.44
N PRO A 176 1.79 -7.06 0.41
CA PRO A 176 2.91 -7.45 -0.43
C PRO A 176 2.60 -8.40 -1.61
N THR A 177 1.39 -8.93 -1.74
CA THR A 177 1.13 -10.12 -2.56
C THR A 177 0.91 -9.80 -4.05
N GLY A 178 0.50 -8.58 -4.37
CA GLY A 178 0.04 -8.20 -5.71
C GLY A 178 -1.36 -8.75 -6.06
N ALA A 179 -2.10 -9.25 -5.08
CA ALA A 179 -3.47 -9.71 -5.26
C ALA A 179 -4.41 -8.56 -5.62
N VAL A 180 -5.42 -8.86 -6.40
CA VAL A 180 -6.52 -7.96 -6.75
C VAL A 180 -7.85 -8.63 -6.43
N MET A 181 -8.87 -7.86 -6.13
CA MET A 181 -10.24 -8.34 -5.99
C MET A 181 -11.07 -7.89 -7.18
N GLY A 182 -11.78 -8.82 -7.80
CA GLY A 182 -12.72 -8.51 -8.87
C GLY A 182 -14.06 -8.03 -8.33
N ARG A 183 -14.95 -7.59 -9.23
CA ARG A 183 -16.28 -7.11 -8.84
C ARG A 183 -17.07 -8.16 -8.06
N GLU A 184 -17.08 -9.40 -8.51
CA GLU A 184 -17.81 -10.50 -7.85
C GLU A 184 -17.27 -10.78 -6.44
N ASP A 185 -15.93 -10.75 -6.26
CA ASP A 185 -15.30 -10.90 -4.95
C ASP A 185 -15.71 -9.76 -4.00
N LEU A 186 -15.68 -8.50 -4.51
CA LEU A 186 -16.05 -7.33 -3.73
C LEU A 186 -17.53 -7.33 -3.38
N GLU A 187 -18.41 -7.66 -4.31
CA GLU A 187 -19.86 -7.76 -4.05
C GLU A 187 -20.15 -8.75 -2.92
N ALA A 188 -19.54 -9.94 -2.96
CA ALA A 188 -19.72 -10.96 -1.94
C ALA A 188 -19.22 -10.51 -0.54
N VAL A 189 -18.04 -9.90 -0.49
CA VAL A 189 -17.47 -9.34 0.75
C VAL A 189 -18.30 -8.17 1.28
N CYS A 190 -18.74 -7.27 0.40
CA CYS A 190 -19.54 -6.10 0.78
C CYS A 190 -20.91 -6.48 1.34
N GLU A 191 -21.51 -7.58 0.89
CA GLU A 191 -22.75 -8.10 1.51
C GLU A 191 -22.54 -8.47 2.99
N VAL A 192 -21.38 -9.05 3.34
CA VAL A 192 -21.03 -9.31 4.75
C VAL A 192 -20.92 -7.99 5.50
N LEU A 193 -20.13 -7.04 4.99
CA LEU A 193 -19.88 -5.75 5.64
C LEU A 193 -21.17 -4.93 5.87
N LYS A 194 -22.10 -5.00 4.92
CA LYS A 194 -23.40 -4.31 5.04
C LYS A 194 -24.28 -4.88 6.16
N ARG A 195 -24.27 -6.22 6.34
CA ARG A 195 -25.04 -6.87 7.41
C ARG A 195 -24.58 -6.48 8.82
N HIS A 196 -23.30 -6.15 8.98
CA HIS A 196 -22.68 -5.83 10.26
C HIS A 196 -22.41 -4.34 10.49
N ASP A 197 -22.88 -3.45 9.60
CA ASP A 197 -22.66 -1.99 9.68
C ASP A 197 -21.20 -1.56 9.82
N ILE A 198 -20.29 -2.30 9.17
CA ILE A 198 -18.85 -2.07 9.22
C ILE A 198 -18.46 -0.96 8.23
N ILE A 199 -17.61 -0.04 8.68
CA ILE A 199 -16.98 0.99 7.84
C ILE A 199 -15.80 0.38 7.09
N VAL A 200 -15.62 0.75 5.84
CA VAL A 200 -14.47 0.34 5.04
C VAL A 200 -13.45 1.49 4.95
N VAL A 201 -12.20 1.20 5.23
CA VAL A 201 -11.06 2.05 4.85
C VAL A 201 -10.36 1.33 3.72
N SER A 202 -10.53 1.82 2.49
CA SER A 202 -9.99 1.22 1.27
C SER A 202 -8.75 1.97 0.82
N ASP A 203 -7.59 1.36 1.03
CA ASP A 203 -6.31 1.88 0.52
C ASP A 203 -6.09 1.34 -0.90
N GLU A 204 -6.32 2.22 -1.88
CA GLU A 204 -6.25 1.91 -3.31
C GLU A 204 -5.06 2.61 -4.01
N LEU A 205 -3.96 2.86 -3.28
CA LEU A 205 -2.77 3.52 -3.82
C LEU A 205 -2.19 2.84 -5.08
N TYR A 206 -2.48 1.56 -5.28
CA TYR A 206 -2.04 0.79 -6.45
C TYR A 206 -3.15 0.61 -7.51
N GLY A 207 -4.29 1.31 -7.41
CA GLY A 207 -5.43 1.13 -8.31
C GLY A 207 -5.09 1.28 -9.80
N GLU A 208 -4.19 2.19 -10.16
CA GLU A 208 -3.73 2.38 -11.54
C GLU A 208 -2.75 1.29 -12.02
N LEU A 209 -2.17 0.50 -11.11
CA LEU A 209 -1.17 -0.51 -11.40
C LEU A 209 -1.80 -1.91 -11.34
N THR A 210 -2.71 -2.20 -12.29
CA THR A 210 -3.34 -3.51 -12.46
C THR A 210 -3.04 -4.09 -13.84
N TYR A 211 -2.96 -5.42 -13.91
CA TYR A 211 -2.49 -6.17 -15.08
C TYR A 211 -3.52 -7.20 -15.57
N THR A 212 -4.76 -7.08 -15.11
CA THR A 212 -5.87 -8.00 -15.48
C THR A 212 -6.42 -7.77 -16.88
N GLY A 213 -6.00 -6.69 -17.56
CA GLY A 213 -6.62 -6.22 -18.81
C GLY A 213 -7.96 -5.51 -18.62
N LYS A 214 -8.39 -5.33 -17.36
CA LYS A 214 -9.59 -4.58 -16.97
C LYS A 214 -9.20 -3.47 -15.99
N PRO A 215 -9.96 -2.37 -15.93
CA PRO A 215 -9.79 -1.36 -14.90
C PRO A 215 -9.90 -1.96 -13.49
N HIS A 216 -9.24 -1.31 -12.52
CA HIS A 216 -9.44 -1.59 -11.10
C HIS A 216 -10.91 -1.35 -10.73
N VAL A 217 -11.45 -2.22 -9.90
CA VAL A 217 -12.78 -2.05 -9.32
C VAL A 217 -12.61 -1.58 -7.88
N SER A 218 -13.08 -0.38 -7.59
CA SER A 218 -13.07 0.18 -6.25
C SER A 218 -14.25 -0.33 -5.42
N VAL A 219 -14.05 -0.45 -4.10
CA VAL A 219 -15.13 -0.77 -3.16
C VAL A 219 -16.28 0.23 -3.26
N VAL A 220 -16.00 1.50 -3.56
CA VAL A 220 -17.03 2.55 -3.66
C VAL A 220 -17.97 2.39 -4.84
N GLU A 221 -17.62 1.54 -5.83
CA GLU A 221 -18.49 1.19 -6.96
C GLU A 221 -19.58 0.18 -6.60
N ILE A 222 -19.40 -0.53 -5.47
CA ILE A 222 -20.36 -1.55 -5.04
C ILE A 222 -21.55 -0.88 -4.36
N ASP A 223 -22.74 -1.29 -4.73
CA ASP A 223 -23.98 -0.69 -4.23
C ASP A 223 -24.03 -0.62 -2.70
N GLY A 224 -24.38 0.55 -2.17
CA GLY A 224 -24.45 0.83 -0.73
C GLY A 224 -23.09 1.00 -0.04
N MET A 225 -21.94 0.92 -0.75
CA MET A 225 -20.62 1.04 -0.12
C MET A 225 -20.06 2.47 -0.12
N ARG A 226 -20.46 3.32 -1.06
CA ARG A 226 -20.01 4.72 -1.15
C ARG A 226 -20.17 5.46 0.18
N ASP A 227 -21.30 5.30 0.86
CA ASP A 227 -21.66 6.05 2.06
C ASP A 227 -21.11 5.44 3.37
N ARG A 228 -20.31 4.38 3.26
CA ARG A 228 -19.61 3.75 4.38
C ARG A 228 -18.13 3.48 4.11
N THR A 229 -17.56 4.10 3.07
CA THR A 229 -16.17 3.91 2.71
C THR A 229 -15.37 5.20 2.81
N ILE A 230 -14.20 5.12 3.44
CA ILE A 230 -13.11 6.08 3.30
C ILE A 230 -12.19 5.52 2.21
N LEU A 231 -12.21 6.16 1.04
CA LEU A 231 -11.34 5.80 -0.08
C LEU A 231 -10.04 6.58 0.05
N ILE A 232 -8.92 5.86 0.10
CA ILE A 232 -7.57 6.44 0.16
C ILE A 232 -6.88 6.25 -1.18
N GLY A 233 -6.46 7.34 -1.76
CA GLY A 233 -5.65 7.37 -2.97
C GLY A 233 -4.41 8.24 -2.81
N GLY A 234 -3.59 8.30 -3.85
CA GLY A 234 -2.40 9.13 -3.76
C GLY A 234 -1.51 9.08 -4.99
N PHE A 235 -0.48 9.92 -4.93
CA PHE A 235 0.38 10.20 -6.08
C PHE A 235 1.67 9.37 -6.09
N SER A 236 1.96 8.68 -4.99
CA SER A 236 3.25 8.01 -4.79
C SER A 236 3.57 6.95 -5.83
N LYS A 237 2.57 6.20 -6.32
CA LYS A 237 2.78 5.00 -7.13
C LYS A 237 2.51 5.23 -8.61
N ALA A 238 1.29 5.62 -8.95
CA ALA A 238 0.87 5.84 -10.33
C ALA A 238 1.58 7.03 -11.02
N PHE A 239 2.06 8.00 -10.24
CA PHE A 239 2.70 9.21 -10.76
C PHE A 239 4.20 9.31 -10.41
N ALA A 240 4.79 8.24 -9.85
CA ALA A 240 6.18 8.22 -9.39
C ALA A 240 6.53 9.41 -8.46
N MET A 241 5.64 9.72 -7.51
CA MET A 241 5.74 10.88 -6.62
C MET A 241 5.95 10.48 -5.15
N THR A 242 6.76 9.46 -4.85
CA THR A 242 6.97 8.98 -3.48
C THR A 242 7.51 10.04 -2.54
N GLY A 243 8.55 10.77 -2.95
CA GLY A 243 9.20 11.83 -2.19
C GLY A 243 8.38 13.11 -2.04
N TRP A 244 7.35 13.32 -2.84
CA TRP A 244 6.50 14.52 -2.82
C TRP A 244 5.52 14.54 -1.63
N ARG A 245 5.31 13.39 -1.01
CA ARG A 245 4.40 13.23 0.13
C ARG A 245 3.01 13.78 -0.15
N LEU A 246 2.36 13.33 -1.20
CA LEU A 246 1.02 13.77 -1.60
C LEU A 246 0.07 12.59 -1.72
N GLY A 247 -1.09 12.71 -1.10
CA GLY A 247 -2.18 11.75 -1.14
C GLY A 247 -3.52 12.45 -0.92
N TYR A 248 -4.58 11.68 -0.86
CA TYR A 248 -5.92 12.17 -0.57
C TYR A 248 -6.79 11.11 0.09
N ALA A 249 -7.83 11.57 0.77
CA ALA A 249 -8.94 10.74 1.18
C ALA A 249 -10.26 11.32 0.70
N LEU A 250 -11.16 10.43 0.29
CA LEU A 250 -12.55 10.71 -0.06
C LEU A 250 -13.46 9.94 0.90
N ALA A 251 -14.43 10.61 1.50
CA ALA A 251 -15.35 9.98 2.44
C ALA A 251 -16.66 10.76 2.50
N PRO A 252 -17.76 10.17 3.01
CA PRO A 252 -18.99 10.90 3.30
C PRO A 252 -18.74 12.12 4.19
N ALA A 253 -19.46 13.21 3.93
CA ALA A 253 -19.27 14.49 4.61
C ALA A 253 -19.22 14.41 6.16
N PRO A 254 -20.05 13.61 6.87
CA PRO A 254 -19.96 13.48 8.32
C PRO A 254 -18.61 12.91 8.82
N ILE A 255 -18.01 12.00 8.08
CA ILE A 255 -16.69 11.43 8.39
C ILE A 255 -15.61 12.45 8.03
N MET A 256 -15.71 13.05 6.86
CA MET A 256 -14.73 14.01 6.35
C MET A 256 -14.62 15.25 7.23
N GLU A 257 -15.72 15.74 7.77
CA GLU A 257 -15.72 16.85 8.73
C GLU A 257 -14.84 16.58 9.95
N GLN A 258 -14.83 15.34 10.45
CA GLN A 258 -14.00 14.96 11.58
C GLN A 258 -12.53 14.74 11.17
N MET A 259 -12.30 14.20 9.97
CA MET A 259 -10.96 14.07 9.40
C MET A 259 -10.29 15.43 9.24
N TYR A 260 -11.02 16.45 8.80
CA TYR A 260 -10.51 17.83 8.71
C TYR A 260 -10.00 18.36 10.05
N LYS A 261 -10.68 18.07 11.16
CA LYS A 261 -10.25 18.54 12.48
C LYS A 261 -8.88 17.95 12.85
N ILE A 262 -8.69 16.66 12.63
CA ILE A 262 -7.42 16.00 12.96
C ILE A 262 -6.32 16.52 12.04
N HIS A 263 -6.56 16.55 10.72
CA HIS A 263 -5.62 17.07 9.73
C HIS A 263 -5.17 18.50 10.06
N GLN A 264 -6.13 19.39 10.36
CA GLN A 264 -5.86 20.79 10.69
C GLN A 264 -4.93 20.93 11.91
N PHE A 265 -5.14 20.15 12.97
CA PHE A 265 -4.35 20.27 14.19
C PHE A 265 -3.02 19.50 14.13
N ALA A 266 -2.93 18.42 13.34
CA ALA A 266 -1.73 17.61 13.23
C ALA A 266 -0.74 18.13 12.18
N ILE A 267 -1.24 18.51 11.00
CA ILE A 267 -0.42 18.80 9.81
C ILE A 267 -0.65 20.23 9.29
N MET A 268 -1.82 20.78 9.49
CA MET A 268 -2.29 22.06 8.96
C MET A 268 -2.63 22.00 7.45
N SER A 269 -1.69 21.62 6.59
CA SER A 269 -1.89 21.41 5.15
C SER A 269 -0.75 20.56 4.55
N ALA A 270 -1.03 19.84 3.48
CA ALA A 270 0.00 19.15 2.70
C ALA A 270 0.97 20.17 2.03
N PRO A 271 2.18 19.75 1.61
CA PRO A 271 3.17 20.65 0.98
C PRO A 271 2.61 21.37 -0.24
N THR A 272 2.65 22.68 -0.23
CA THR A 272 2.02 23.54 -1.25
C THR A 272 2.54 23.26 -2.67
N LEU A 273 3.85 23.11 -2.84
CA LEU A 273 4.44 22.85 -4.16
C LEU A 273 3.98 21.49 -4.72
N SER A 274 3.87 20.48 -3.84
CA SER A 274 3.36 19.15 -4.21
C SER A 274 1.92 19.21 -4.68
N GLN A 275 1.11 20.08 -4.09
CA GLN A 275 -0.29 20.23 -4.47
C GLN A 275 -0.45 20.84 -5.88
N TYR A 276 0.35 21.85 -6.25
CA TYR A 276 0.34 22.38 -7.61
C TYR A 276 0.79 21.35 -8.64
N ALA A 277 1.84 20.59 -8.32
CA ALA A 277 2.27 19.45 -9.15
C ALA A 277 1.19 18.37 -9.26
N GLY A 278 0.45 18.10 -8.18
CA GLY A 278 -0.64 17.14 -8.16
C GLY A 278 -1.81 17.48 -9.07
N VAL A 279 -2.10 18.77 -9.26
CA VAL A 279 -3.11 19.22 -10.23
C VAL A 279 -2.73 18.79 -11.65
N ASP A 280 -1.48 19.06 -12.03
CA ASP A 280 -0.98 18.68 -13.35
C ASP A 280 -0.90 17.17 -13.53
N ALA A 281 -0.47 16.44 -12.50
CA ALA A 281 -0.42 14.99 -12.50
C ALA A 281 -1.78 14.37 -12.85
N LEU A 282 -2.86 14.82 -12.21
CA LEU A 282 -4.21 14.27 -12.48
C LEU A 282 -4.74 14.63 -13.86
N ARG A 283 -4.37 15.77 -14.40
CA ARG A 283 -4.84 16.23 -15.71
C ARG A 283 -4.11 15.62 -16.88
N ASN A 284 -2.81 15.40 -16.75
CA ASN A 284 -1.95 15.23 -17.92
C ASN A 284 -1.12 13.93 -17.95
N SER A 285 -1.21 13.03 -16.93
CA SER A 285 -0.31 11.87 -16.83
C SER A 285 -0.92 10.54 -17.32
N GLU A 286 -1.98 10.54 -18.08
CA GLU A 286 -2.59 9.27 -18.53
C GLU A 286 -1.59 8.41 -19.33
N GLU A 287 -0.82 9.03 -20.23
CA GLU A 287 0.18 8.34 -21.02
C GLU A 287 1.34 7.82 -20.16
N ASP A 288 1.80 8.61 -19.20
CA ASP A 288 2.86 8.19 -18.25
C ASP A 288 2.44 6.99 -17.40
N ILE A 289 1.20 6.99 -16.89
CA ILE A 289 0.64 5.87 -16.12
C ILE A 289 0.62 4.60 -16.97
N VAL A 290 0.17 4.71 -18.23
CA VAL A 290 0.10 3.57 -19.15
C VAL A 290 1.50 3.03 -19.43
N GLU A 291 2.48 3.90 -19.72
CA GLU A 291 3.87 3.52 -19.97
C GLU A 291 4.49 2.78 -18.78
N MET A 292 4.38 3.36 -17.58
CA MET A 292 4.90 2.73 -16.35
C MET A 292 4.23 1.38 -16.07
N ARG A 293 2.90 1.32 -16.19
CA ARG A 293 2.12 0.08 -15.99
C ARG A 293 2.55 -1.02 -16.96
N GLU A 294 2.73 -0.70 -18.23
CA GLU A 294 3.18 -1.66 -19.25
C GLU A 294 4.61 -2.15 -18.97
N SER A 295 5.51 -1.27 -18.59
CA SER A 295 6.87 -1.61 -18.17
C SER A 295 6.86 -2.58 -16.98
N TYR A 296 6.09 -2.28 -15.94
CA TYR A 296 5.93 -3.19 -14.79
C TYR A 296 5.30 -4.53 -15.19
N ASN A 297 4.31 -4.54 -16.08
CA ASN A 297 3.70 -5.78 -16.56
C ASN A 297 4.68 -6.68 -17.32
N GLN A 298 5.62 -6.11 -18.09
CA GLN A 298 6.69 -6.87 -18.75
C GLN A 298 7.63 -7.51 -17.73
N ARG A 299 8.06 -6.75 -16.71
CA ARG A 299 8.92 -7.23 -15.62
C ARG A 299 8.20 -8.31 -14.79
N ARG A 300 6.92 -8.08 -14.45
CA ARG A 300 6.07 -9.07 -13.78
C ARG A 300 6.06 -10.41 -14.52
N ARG A 301 5.75 -10.40 -15.82
CA ARG A 301 5.73 -11.62 -16.65
C ARG A 301 7.09 -12.32 -16.70
N TYR A 302 8.17 -11.54 -16.73
CA TYR A 302 9.52 -12.09 -16.68
C TYR A 302 9.78 -12.81 -15.35
N LEU A 303 9.45 -12.19 -14.21
CA LEU A 303 9.66 -12.82 -12.89
C LEU A 303 8.79 -14.06 -12.71
N VAL A 304 7.49 -13.99 -13.06
CA VAL A 304 6.58 -15.15 -12.96
C VAL A 304 7.14 -16.34 -13.75
N LYS A 305 7.61 -16.09 -14.98
CA LYS A 305 8.24 -17.13 -15.79
C LYS A 305 9.50 -17.70 -15.12
N ARG A 306 10.39 -16.84 -14.63
CA ARG A 306 11.65 -17.28 -13.97
C ARG A 306 11.38 -18.10 -12.71
N PHE A 307 10.46 -17.69 -11.82
CA PHE A 307 10.09 -18.46 -10.65
C PHE A 307 9.51 -19.83 -11.01
N LYS A 308 8.68 -19.89 -12.05
CA LYS A 308 8.17 -21.15 -12.59
C LYS A 308 9.32 -22.05 -13.10
N ASP A 309 10.24 -21.50 -13.88
CA ASP A 309 11.41 -22.24 -14.41
C ASP A 309 12.32 -22.76 -13.28
N LEU A 310 12.44 -22.01 -12.18
CA LEU A 310 13.18 -22.40 -10.99
C LEU A 310 12.45 -23.43 -10.10
N GLY A 311 11.18 -23.72 -10.39
CA GLY A 311 10.36 -24.63 -9.58
C GLY A 311 10.00 -24.06 -8.21
N ILE A 312 9.90 -22.75 -8.10
CA ILE A 312 9.42 -22.05 -6.89
C ILE A 312 7.96 -21.69 -7.11
N PRO A 313 7.00 -22.22 -6.30
CA PRO A 313 5.61 -21.84 -6.37
C PRO A 313 5.45 -20.32 -6.14
N CYS A 314 4.64 -19.70 -6.95
CA CYS A 314 4.41 -18.29 -6.84
C CYS A 314 3.01 -17.95 -7.37
N PHE A 315 2.21 -17.32 -6.54
CA PHE A 315 0.98 -16.69 -6.99
C PHE A 315 1.29 -15.65 -8.07
N GLU A 316 0.53 -15.66 -9.16
CA GLU A 316 0.70 -14.65 -10.21
C GLU A 316 0.07 -13.32 -9.77
N PRO A 317 0.87 -12.26 -9.50
CA PRO A 317 0.33 -10.98 -9.05
C PRO A 317 -0.32 -10.24 -10.22
N PHE A 318 -1.53 -9.73 -10.03
CA PHE A 318 -2.23 -8.93 -11.03
C PHE A 318 -2.34 -7.45 -10.66
N GLY A 319 -1.68 -7.02 -9.59
CA GLY A 319 -1.62 -5.64 -9.17
C GLY A 319 -0.34 -5.26 -8.45
N ALA A 320 -0.18 -3.98 -8.17
CA ALA A 320 1.02 -3.37 -7.57
C ALA A 320 2.30 -3.66 -8.39
N PHE A 321 3.46 -3.71 -7.75
CA PHE A 321 4.73 -4.08 -8.38
C PHE A 321 5.54 -5.03 -7.49
N TYR A 322 4.84 -5.99 -6.87
CA TYR A 322 5.43 -7.01 -5.98
C TYR A 322 5.10 -8.41 -6.47
N ILE A 323 6.03 -9.33 -6.20
CA ILE A 323 5.84 -10.76 -6.34
C ILE A 323 6.14 -11.43 -4.99
N PHE A 324 5.38 -12.50 -4.68
CA PHE A 324 5.39 -13.13 -3.36
C PHE A 324 5.61 -14.65 -3.46
N PRO A 325 6.87 -15.09 -3.85
CA PRO A 325 7.19 -16.49 -4.04
C PRO A 325 7.17 -17.26 -2.72
N ASN A 326 6.69 -18.51 -2.78
CA ASN A 326 6.63 -19.44 -1.66
C ASN A 326 7.94 -20.24 -1.57
N ILE A 327 8.66 -20.06 -0.45
CA ILE A 327 9.97 -20.71 -0.21
C ILE A 327 9.91 -21.85 0.81
N SER A 328 8.72 -22.24 1.27
CA SER A 328 8.51 -23.26 2.31
C SER A 328 9.17 -24.60 1.99
N GLN A 329 9.29 -24.96 0.70
CA GLN A 329 9.94 -26.18 0.23
C GLN A 329 11.41 -26.32 0.64
N PHE A 330 12.08 -25.21 1.00
CA PHE A 330 13.50 -25.23 1.39
C PHE A 330 13.71 -25.53 2.87
N GLY A 331 12.66 -25.44 3.71
CA GLY A 331 12.71 -25.77 5.13
C GLY A 331 13.37 -24.71 6.00
N LEU A 332 13.58 -23.52 5.46
CA LEU A 332 14.05 -22.33 6.17
C LEU A 332 12.87 -21.40 6.49
N SER A 333 12.96 -20.66 7.58
CA SER A 333 12.02 -19.55 7.82
C SER A 333 12.23 -18.43 6.80
N SER A 334 11.22 -17.59 6.60
CA SER A 334 11.31 -16.44 5.70
C SER A 334 12.46 -15.50 6.07
N GLU A 335 12.67 -15.28 7.38
CA GLU A 335 13.76 -14.44 7.89
C GLU A 335 15.13 -15.08 7.63
N GLU A 336 15.29 -16.38 7.94
CA GLU A 336 16.54 -17.09 7.72
C GLU A 336 16.91 -17.15 6.23
N PHE A 337 15.93 -17.41 5.36
CA PHE A 337 16.16 -17.43 3.91
C PHE A 337 16.62 -16.06 3.41
N ALA A 338 15.94 -14.98 3.83
CA ALA A 338 16.30 -13.62 3.43
C ALA A 338 17.67 -13.20 3.97
N MET A 339 18.04 -13.59 5.20
CA MET A 339 19.34 -13.29 5.78
C MET A 339 20.47 -14.00 5.02
N ARG A 340 20.30 -15.29 4.75
CA ARG A 340 21.29 -16.08 3.98
C ARG A 340 21.47 -15.54 2.56
N LEU A 341 20.39 -15.06 1.90
CA LEU A 341 20.51 -14.38 0.60
C LEU A 341 21.38 -13.13 0.67
N VAL A 342 21.26 -12.33 1.73
CA VAL A 342 22.12 -11.15 1.92
C VAL A 342 23.57 -11.55 2.14
N GLU A 343 23.82 -12.52 3.02
CA GLU A 343 25.17 -12.94 3.41
C GLU A 343 25.91 -13.68 2.30
N GLU A 344 25.24 -14.61 1.64
CA GLU A 344 25.86 -15.53 0.68
C GLU A 344 25.85 -15.00 -0.75
N GLU A 345 24.76 -14.31 -1.15
CA GLU A 345 24.53 -13.88 -2.54
C GLU A 345 24.48 -12.35 -2.72
N ARG A 346 24.63 -11.57 -1.66
CA ARG A 346 24.50 -10.08 -1.74
C ARG A 346 23.20 -9.64 -2.39
N LEU A 347 22.10 -10.29 -2.02
CA LEU A 347 20.76 -9.97 -2.49
C LEU A 347 19.83 -9.70 -1.30
N ALA A 348 19.27 -8.48 -1.25
CA ALA A 348 18.31 -8.09 -0.24
C ALA A 348 16.87 -8.18 -0.79
N VAL A 349 16.06 -9.00 -0.14
CA VAL A 349 14.62 -9.11 -0.33
C VAL A 349 13.94 -9.02 1.03
N VAL A 350 12.64 -8.81 1.09
CA VAL A 350 11.94 -8.67 2.37
C VAL A 350 11.28 -10.01 2.74
N PRO A 351 11.53 -10.55 3.95
CA PRO A 351 10.83 -11.74 4.41
C PRO A 351 9.34 -11.46 4.54
N GLY A 352 8.51 -12.43 4.20
CA GLY A 352 7.05 -12.27 4.23
C GLY A 352 6.52 -11.94 5.62
N THR A 353 7.17 -12.43 6.67
CA THR A 353 6.84 -12.12 8.08
C THR A 353 6.94 -10.65 8.45
N ALA A 354 7.65 -9.83 7.66
CA ALA A 354 7.63 -8.38 7.85
C ALA A 354 6.24 -7.76 7.58
N PHE A 355 5.36 -8.47 6.91
CA PHE A 355 4.00 -8.04 6.53
C PHE A 355 2.90 -8.72 7.35
N GLY A 356 3.27 -9.50 8.34
CA GLY A 356 2.41 -10.25 9.24
C GLY A 356 2.75 -11.74 9.30
N ASP A 357 2.17 -12.44 10.26
CA ASP A 357 2.50 -13.85 10.54
C ASP A 357 2.08 -14.78 9.39
N SER A 358 1.03 -14.44 8.65
CA SER A 358 0.59 -15.19 7.45
C SER A 358 1.57 -15.09 6.27
N GLY A 359 2.56 -14.22 6.37
CA GLY A 359 3.66 -14.11 5.40
C GLY A 359 4.80 -15.09 5.62
N GLU A 360 4.76 -15.95 6.68
CA GLU A 360 5.78 -16.99 6.87
C GLU A 360 5.79 -17.99 5.72
N GLY A 361 6.97 -18.37 5.27
CA GLY A 361 7.17 -19.21 4.09
C GLY A 361 7.21 -18.45 2.77
N PHE A 362 7.11 -17.11 2.80
CA PHE A 362 7.14 -16.26 1.60
C PHE A 362 8.22 -15.19 1.67
N LEU A 363 8.54 -14.63 0.49
CA LEU A 363 9.40 -13.44 0.35
C LEU A 363 8.65 -12.38 -0.45
N ARG A 364 8.77 -11.09 -0.08
CA ARG A 364 8.35 -10.01 -0.97
C ARG A 364 9.53 -9.51 -1.80
N ILE A 365 9.33 -9.49 -3.11
CA ILE A 365 10.28 -8.97 -4.09
C ILE A 365 9.57 -7.89 -4.89
N SER A 366 10.15 -6.68 -4.93
CA SER A 366 9.67 -5.61 -5.81
C SER A 366 10.24 -5.79 -7.20
N TYR A 367 9.42 -5.59 -8.24
CA TYR A 367 9.89 -5.52 -9.62
C TYR A 367 9.89 -4.10 -10.20
N ALA A 368 9.78 -3.09 -9.34
CA ALA A 368 10.05 -1.72 -9.69
C ALA A 368 11.57 -1.45 -9.68
N TYR A 369 12.28 -2.16 -10.55
CA TYR A 369 13.73 -2.09 -10.74
C TYR A 369 14.08 -2.36 -12.20
N SER A 370 15.29 -2.00 -12.63
CA SER A 370 15.75 -2.28 -13.99
C SER A 370 15.71 -3.78 -14.33
N ILE A 371 15.53 -4.11 -15.58
CA ILE A 371 15.52 -5.53 -16.00
C ILE A 371 16.89 -6.20 -15.76
N GLU A 372 17.97 -5.43 -15.77
CA GLU A 372 19.32 -5.84 -15.48
C GLU A 372 19.48 -6.25 -14.01
N ASP A 373 18.96 -5.43 -13.08
CA ASP A 373 18.96 -5.74 -11.65
C ASP A 373 18.09 -6.94 -11.35
N LEU A 374 16.91 -7.04 -12.00
CA LEU A 374 16.03 -8.19 -11.85
C LEU A 374 16.66 -9.49 -12.35
N LYS A 375 17.39 -9.47 -13.48
CA LYS A 375 18.15 -10.63 -13.97
C LYS A 375 19.23 -11.05 -12.98
N THR A 376 20.04 -10.07 -12.54
CA THR A 376 21.11 -10.31 -11.57
C THR A 376 20.56 -10.92 -10.27
N ALA A 377 19.46 -10.39 -9.78
CA ALA A 377 18.81 -10.90 -8.57
C ALA A 377 18.30 -12.34 -8.75
N LEU A 378 17.66 -12.63 -9.87
CA LEU A 378 17.14 -13.98 -10.13
C LEU A 378 18.25 -15.02 -10.36
N ASP A 379 19.37 -14.62 -10.98
CA ASP A 379 20.54 -15.49 -11.11
C ASP A 379 21.17 -15.79 -9.74
N ARG A 380 21.21 -14.82 -8.83
CA ARG A 380 21.63 -15.03 -7.43
C ARG A 380 20.67 -15.94 -6.67
N ILE A 381 19.35 -15.79 -6.85
CA ILE A 381 18.35 -16.70 -6.27
C ILE A 381 18.58 -18.14 -6.82
N GLU A 382 18.78 -18.30 -8.13
CA GLU A 382 19.02 -19.59 -8.76
C GLU A 382 20.27 -20.29 -8.18
N HIS A 383 21.37 -19.54 -8.03
CA HIS A 383 22.59 -20.04 -7.42
C HIS A 383 22.34 -20.49 -5.97
N PHE A 384 21.68 -19.65 -5.17
CA PHE A 384 21.37 -19.94 -3.77
C PHE A 384 20.49 -21.18 -3.60
N ILE A 385 19.38 -21.29 -4.34
CA ILE A 385 18.49 -22.45 -4.22
C ILE A 385 19.13 -23.75 -4.73
N THR A 386 20.01 -23.65 -5.72
CA THR A 386 20.79 -24.80 -6.19
C THR A 386 21.71 -25.34 -5.10
N LYS A 387 22.37 -24.43 -4.35
CA LYS A 387 23.15 -24.78 -3.18
C LYS A 387 22.30 -25.44 -2.10
N LEU A 388 21.15 -24.84 -1.74
CA LEU A 388 20.22 -25.41 -0.76
C LEU A 388 19.71 -26.82 -1.14
N ARG A 389 19.47 -27.07 -2.43
CA ARG A 389 19.07 -28.40 -2.93
C ARG A 389 20.17 -29.44 -2.80
N ASN A 390 21.43 -29.01 -2.85
CA ASN A 390 22.58 -29.89 -2.68
C ASN A 390 22.98 -30.11 -1.20
N GLU A 391 22.53 -29.26 -0.29
CA GLU A 391 22.71 -29.40 1.17
C GLU A 391 21.75 -30.45 1.78
N LYS A 392 20.66 -30.80 1.08
CA LYS A 392 19.70 -31.85 1.46
C LYS A 392 20.14 -33.21 0.92
#